data_483cbe41fd56276427d961b98921acdb
#
_entry.id   483cbe41fd56276427d961b98921acdb
#
_cell.length_a   1.000
_cell.length_b   1.000
_cell.length_c   1.000
_cell.angle_alpha   90.00
_cell.angle_beta   90.00
_cell.angle_gamma   90.00
#
_symmetry.space_group_name_H-M   'P 1'
#
loop_
_entity.id
_entity.type
_entity.pdbx_description
1 polymer ?
#
loop_
_entity_poly.entity_id
_entity_poly.type
_entity_poly.pdbx_seq_one_letter_code
_entity_poly.pdbx_strand_id
1 'polypeptide(L)'
;MFKKFGALLVILVFLFVAIGVAMAEGNARKGKYLFRKNCRTCHVEDGSAKALSPISKTQAQWQSVFETIDQLACSAEWEKLSEKDRADMYAQLHGHAFDSPSPAKCK
;
A
#
# COMPACT_ATOMS: atom_id res chain seq x y z
N MET A 1 8.43 -40.97 18.76
CA MET A 1 9.30 -39.78 18.99
C MET A 1 9.32 -38.82 17.80
N PHE A 2 9.57 -39.30 16.61
CA PHE A 2 9.66 -38.43 15.41
C PHE A 2 8.36 -37.70 15.00
N LYS A 3 7.18 -38.32 15.29
CA LYS A 3 5.88 -37.72 14.96
C LYS A 3 5.56 -36.44 15.75
N LYS A 4 6.07 -36.33 16.99
CA LYS A 4 5.85 -35.17 17.85
C LYS A 4 6.71 -33.95 17.43
N PHE A 5 7.90 -34.19 16.91
CA PHE A 5 8.79 -33.14 16.41
C PHE A 5 8.25 -32.52 15.12
N GLY A 6 7.66 -33.33 14.23
CA GLY A 6 7.06 -32.82 12.98
C GLY A 6 5.88 -31.89 13.22
N ALA A 7 5.00 -32.25 14.17
CA ALA A 7 3.86 -31.41 14.53
C ALA A 7 4.28 -30.07 15.12
N LEU A 8 5.32 -30.05 15.97
CA LEU A 8 5.82 -28.83 16.59
C LEU A 8 6.44 -27.89 15.54
N LEU A 9 7.14 -28.44 14.57
CA LEU A 9 7.77 -27.69 13.49
C LEU A 9 6.74 -27.04 12.57
N VAL A 10 5.66 -27.75 12.26
CA VAL A 10 4.54 -27.23 11.45
C VAL A 10 3.86 -26.06 12.17
N ILE A 11 3.62 -26.16 13.47
CA ILE A 11 3.00 -25.09 14.26
C ILE A 11 3.87 -23.83 14.25
N LEU A 12 5.18 -23.98 14.39
CA LEU A 12 6.13 -22.84 14.33
C LEU A 12 6.10 -22.15 12.98
N VAL A 13 6.04 -22.90 11.89
CA VAL A 13 5.95 -22.32 10.53
C VAL A 13 4.67 -21.53 10.34
N PHE A 14 3.53 -22.05 10.82
CA PHE A 14 2.25 -21.33 10.76
C PHE A 14 2.27 -20.03 11.57
N LEU A 15 2.89 -20.03 12.73
CA LEU A 15 3.02 -18.83 13.56
C LEU A 15 3.85 -17.74 12.86
N PHE A 16 4.94 -18.09 12.19
CA PHE A 16 5.76 -17.15 11.44
C PHE A 16 5.00 -16.53 10.27
N VAL A 17 4.23 -17.33 9.54
CA VAL A 17 3.42 -16.84 8.41
C VAL A 17 2.35 -15.86 8.90
N ALA A 18 1.68 -16.17 10.01
CA ALA A 18 0.65 -15.29 10.58
C ALA A 18 1.24 -13.93 11.03
N ILE A 19 2.41 -13.92 11.65
CA ILE A 19 3.10 -12.69 12.07
C ILE A 19 3.49 -11.86 10.84
N GLY A 20 4.00 -12.50 9.77
CA GLY A 20 4.38 -11.81 8.54
C GLY A 20 3.20 -11.11 7.87
N VAL A 21 2.03 -11.76 7.82
CA VAL A 21 0.81 -11.16 7.26
C VAL A 21 0.35 -9.97 8.09
N ALA A 22 0.36 -10.07 9.44
CA ALA A 22 -0.04 -8.98 10.33
C ALA A 22 0.88 -7.76 10.19
N MET A 23 2.18 -7.95 9.98
CA MET A 23 3.15 -6.86 9.79
C MET A 23 3.09 -6.22 8.41
N ALA A 24 2.44 -6.87 7.43
CA ALA A 24 2.27 -6.34 6.08
C ALA A 24 1.15 -5.29 5.98
N GLU A 25 0.26 -5.20 6.99
CA GLU A 25 -0.80 -4.19 7.01
C GLU A 25 -0.21 -2.80 7.28
N GLY A 26 -0.52 -1.86 6.40
CA GLY A 26 -0.08 -0.48 6.53
C GLY A 26 -1.05 0.37 7.35
N ASN A 27 -0.55 1.54 7.78
CA ASN A 27 -1.34 2.54 8.48
C ASN A 27 -1.91 3.54 7.47
N ALA A 28 -3.22 3.46 7.22
CA ALA A 28 -3.89 4.31 6.23
C ALA A 28 -3.82 5.80 6.58
N ARG A 29 -3.85 6.16 7.86
CA ARG A 29 -3.77 7.57 8.29
C ARG A 29 -2.40 8.17 7.94
N LYS A 30 -1.32 7.44 8.22
CA LYS A 30 0.03 7.85 7.84
C LYS A 30 0.17 7.86 6.32
N GLY A 31 -0.42 6.89 5.63
CA GLY A 31 -0.43 6.82 4.17
C GLY A 31 -1.07 8.04 3.53
N LYS A 32 -2.15 8.55 4.12
CA LYS A 32 -2.80 9.78 3.68
C LYS A 32 -1.86 10.99 3.78
N TYR A 33 -1.14 11.10 4.87
CA TYR A 33 -0.15 12.16 5.05
C TYR A 33 0.98 12.05 4.03
N LEU A 34 1.53 10.84 3.86
CA LEU A 34 2.62 10.60 2.91
C LEU A 34 2.20 10.88 1.45
N PHE A 35 1.01 10.49 1.09
CA PHE A 35 0.45 10.76 -0.24
C PHE A 35 0.34 12.26 -0.51
N ARG A 36 -0.18 13.02 0.45
CA ARG A 36 -0.28 14.46 0.33
C ARG A 36 1.08 15.14 0.23
N LYS A 37 2.02 14.70 1.05
CA LYS A 37 3.36 15.29 1.10
C LYS A 37 4.19 15.00 -0.15
N ASN A 38 4.13 13.77 -0.66
CA ASN A 38 5.06 13.31 -1.70
C ASN A 38 4.44 13.27 -3.11
N CYS A 39 3.14 13.08 -3.22
CA CYS A 39 2.47 12.90 -4.51
C CYS A 39 1.61 14.10 -4.89
N ARG A 40 0.83 14.62 -3.98
CA ARG A 40 -0.08 15.72 -4.27
C ARG A 40 0.58 17.07 -4.38
N THR A 41 1.87 17.17 -4.19
CA THR A 41 2.61 18.38 -4.56
C THR A 41 2.59 18.63 -6.08
N CYS A 42 2.51 17.56 -6.87
CA CYS A 42 2.42 17.63 -8.33
C CYS A 42 1.07 17.14 -8.86
N HIS A 43 0.51 16.10 -8.23
CA HIS A 43 -0.74 15.48 -8.63
C HIS A 43 -1.96 16.17 -8.02
N VAL A 44 -2.09 17.46 -8.26
CA VAL A 44 -3.23 18.29 -7.84
C VAL A 44 -3.78 19.06 -9.04
N GLU A 45 -4.98 19.61 -8.89
CA GLU A 45 -5.57 20.47 -9.90
C GLU A 45 -4.60 21.65 -10.16
N ASP A 46 -4.33 21.93 -11.44
CA ASP A 46 -3.33 22.93 -11.89
C ASP A 46 -1.88 22.59 -11.54
N GLY A 47 -1.60 21.37 -11.08
CA GLY A 47 -0.24 20.90 -10.85
C GLY A 47 0.47 20.45 -12.13
N SER A 48 1.76 20.07 -11.98
CA SER A 48 2.58 19.59 -13.11
C SER A 48 2.20 18.19 -13.59
N ALA A 49 1.38 17.46 -12.83
CA ALA A 49 0.88 16.14 -13.20
C ALA A 49 -0.63 16.06 -12.97
N LYS A 50 -1.28 15.07 -13.57
CA LYS A 50 -2.72 14.88 -13.44
C LYS A 50 -3.10 14.69 -11.95
N ALA A 51 -4.16 15.37 -11.52
CA ALA A 51 -4.65 15.27 -10.15
C ALA A 51 -4.98 13.81 -9.80
N LEU A 52 -4.57 13.38 -8.62
CA LEU A 52 -4.79 12.04 -8.09
C LEU A 52 -5.42 12.08 -6.69
N SER A 53 -6.35 11.17 -6.47
CA SER A 53 -6.93 10.88 -5.17
C SER A 53 -7.18 9.37 -5.08
N PRO A 54 -7.49 8.81 -3.91
CA PRO A 54 -7.78 7.37 -3.82
C PRO A 54 -8.86 6.90 -4.78
N ILE A 55 -9.89 7.73 -5.02
CA ILE A 55 -11.00 7.40 -5.93
C ILE A 55 -10.68 7.56 -7.42
N SER A 56 -9.47 8.00 -7.75
CA SER A 56 -9.03 8.12 -9.15
C SER A 56 -8.84 6.76 -9.82
N LYS A 57 -8.70 5.71 -9.03
CA LYS A 57 -8.43 4.34 -9.50
C LYS A 57 -9.24 3.33 -8.69
N THR A 58 -9.45 2.17 -9.29
CA THR A 58 -10.02 1.00 -8.60
C THR A 58 -8.96 0.35 -7.72
N GLN A 59 -9.39 -0.55 -6.84
CA GLN A 59 -8.45 -1.34 -6.01
C GLN A 59 -7.45 -2.12 -6.85
N ALA A 60 -7.92 -2.75 -7.93
CA ALA A 60 -7.05 -3.50 -8.84
C ALA A 60 -6.03 -2.59 -9.53
N GLN A 61 -6.43 -1.39 -9.92
CA GLN A 61 -5.54 -0.42 -10.55
C GLN A 61 -4.47 0.08 -9.59
N TRP A 62 -4.83 0.36 -8.33
CA TRP A 62 -3.85 0.74 -7.31
C TRP A 62 -2.86 -0.40 -7.04
N GLN A 63 -3.34 -1.63 -6.96
CA GLN A 63 -2.47 -2.78 -6.81
C GLN A 63 -1.45 -2.86 -7.94
N SER A 64 -1.88 -2.66 -9.17
CA SER A 64 -1.00 -2.66 -10.34
C SER A 64 0.05 -1.56 -10.27
N VAL A 65 -0.31 -0.35 -9.81
CA VAL A 65 0.64 0.76 -9.61
C VAL A 65 1.76 0.34 -8.65
N PHE A 66 1.41 -0.25 -7.51
CA PHE A 66 2.39 -0.64 -6.49
C PHE A 66 3.26 -1.83 -6.93
N GLU A 67 2.76 -2.68 -7.82
CA GLU A 67 3.51 -3.79 -8.38
C GLU A 67 4.49 -3.36 -9.48
N THR A 68 4.26 -2.20 -10.09
CA THR A 68 5.05 -1.72 -11.24
C THR A 68 5.69 -0.36 -10.98
N ILE A 69 6.08 -0.08 -9.74
CA ILE A 69 6.67 1.20 -9.34
C ILE A 69 7.87 1.57 -10.20
N ASP A 70 8.73 0.60 -10.51
CA ASP A 70 9.96 0.81 -11.30
C ASP A 70 9.68 1.27 -12.73
N GLN A 71 8.48 1.03 -13.24
CA GLN A 71 8.07 1.38 -14.59
C GLN A 71 7.36 2.73 -14.66
N LEU A 72 7.08 3.35 -13.52
CA LEU A 72 6.39 4.64 -13.48
C LEU A 72 7.35 5.78 -13.83
N ALA A 73 6.82 6.80 -14.52
CA ALA A 73 7.59 8.00 -14.84
C ALA A 73 8.11 8.71 -13.60
N CYS A 74 7.38 8.60 -12.48
CA CYS A 74 7.74 9.21 -11.20
C CYS A 74 8.45 8.23 -10.24
N SER A 75 9.07 7.16 -10.75
CA SER A 75 9.71 6.14 -9.92
C SER A 75 10.74 6.71 -8.93
N ALA A 76 11.43 7.78 -9.31
CA ALA A 76 12.41 8.45 -8.44
C ALA A 76 11.78 8.97 -7.14
N GLU A 77 10.54 9.42 -7.20
CA GLU A 77 9.82 9.88 -5.99
C GLU A 77 9.48 8.72 -5.07
N TRP A 78 9.20 7.55 -5.63
CA TRP A 78 8.93 6.34 -4.87
C TRP A 78 10.16 5.80 -4.15
N GLU A 79 11.33 6.02 -4.71
CA GLU A 79 12.59 5.57 -4.11
C GLU A 79 12.88 6.26 -2.76
N LYS A 80 12.35 7.45 -2.56
CA LYS A 80 12.47 8.19 -1.30
C LYS A 80 11.66 7.59 -0.17
N LEU A 81 10.73 6.69 -0.48
CA LEU A 81 9.82 6.08 0.48
C LEU A 81 10.34 4.71 0.90
N SER A 82 10.31 4.42 2.20
CA SER A 82 10.63 3.10 2.73
C SER A 82 9.53 2.09 2.34
N GLU A 83 9.82 0.80 2.49
CA GLU A 83 8.80 -0.24 2.27
C GLU A 83 7.60 -0.05 3.19
N LYS A 84 7.84 0.37 4.44
CA LYS A 84 6.77 0.66 5.39
C LYS A 84 5.93 1.84 4.92
N ASP A 85 6.55 2.90 4.43
CA ASP A 85 5.84 4.06 3.91
C ASP A 85 4.98 3.69 2.70
N ARG A 86 5.50 2.86 1.81
CA ARG A 86 4.74 2.35 0.67
C ARG A 86 3.55 1.51 1.11
N ALA A 87 3.73 0.65 2.12
CA ALA A 87 2.63 -0.13 2.68
C ALA A 87 1.55 0.75 3.31
N ASP A 88 1.95 1.81 4.01
CA ASP A 88 1.02 2.77 4.60
C ASP A 88 0.23 3.51 3.51
N MET A 89 0.90 3.94 2.43
CA MET A 89 0.24 4.57 1.28
C MET A 89 -0.69 3.61 0.56
N TYR A 90 -0.29 2.35 0.39
CA TYR A 90 -1.14 1.33 -0.22
C TYR A 90 -2.42 1.13 0.60
N ALA A 91 -2.30 1.05 1.93
CA ALA A 91 -3.46 0.91 2.81
C ALA A 91 -4.46 2.06 2.61
N GLN A 92 -3.97 3.28 2.44
CA GLN A 92 -4.81 4.45 2.18
C GLN A 92 -5.43 4.42 0.79
N LEU A 93 -4.61 4.25 -0.24
CA LEU A 93 -5.06 4.37 -1.64
C LEU A 93 -5.95 3.20 -2.04
N HIS A 94 -5.55 1.99 -1.75
CA HIS A 94 -6.33 0.78 -2.02
C HIS A 94 -7.57 0.70 -1.14
N GLY A 95 -7.42 0.99 0.16
CA GLY A 95 -8.52 0.91 1.12
C GLY A 95 -9.62 1.95 0.90
N HIS A 96 -9.31 3.05 0.22
CA HIS A 96 -10.27 4.13 -0.09
C HIS A 96 -10.45 4.36 -1.58
N ALA A 97 -10.12 3.36 -2.40
CA ALA A 97 -10.27 3.41 -3.85
C ALA A 97 -11.73 3.54 -4.27
N PHE A 98 -11.95 3.86 -5.52
CA PHE A 98 -13.29 4.10 -6.09
C PHE A 98 -14.27 2.96 -5.80
N ASP A 99 -13.82 1.71 -5.93
CA ASP A 99 -14.64 0.51 -5.74
C ASP A 99 -14.43 -0.17 -4.38
N SER A 100 -13.75 0.48 -3.44
CA SER A 100 -13.56 -0.06 -2.10
C SER A 100 -14.84 0.02 -1.25
N PRO A 101 -14.95 -0.74 -0.14
CA PRO A 101 -16.07 -0.60 0.79
C PRO A 101 -16.18 0.78 1.44
N SER A 102 -15.08 1.56 1.44
CA SER A 102 -15.02 2.88 2.07
C SER A 102 -14.31 3.89 1.17
N PRO A 103 -14.89 4.27 0.02
CA PRO A 103 -14.25 5.21 -0.90
C PRO A 103 -14.04 6.58 -0.26
N ALA A 104 -12.96 7.26 -0.65
CA ALA A 104 -12.69 8.61 -0.21
C ALA A 104 -13.77 9.56 -0.75
N LYS A 105 -14.34 10.41 0.12
CA LYS A 105 -15.46 11.30 -0.24
C LYS A 105 -15.01 12.67 -0.75
N CYS A 106 -13.83 13.09 -0.35
CA CYS A 106 -13.28 14.39 -0.74
C CYS A 106 -12.02 14.18 -1.58
N LYS A 107 -11.92 14.97 -2.64
CA LYS A 107 -10.75 14.97 -3.52
C LYS A 107 -9.52 15.57 -2.84
#